data_d0a2794e4ff65395b3000a14d27599c3
#
_entry.id   d0a2794e4ff65395b3000a14d27599c3
#
_cell.length_a   1.000
_cell.length_b   1.000
_cell.length_c   1.000
_cell.angle_alpha   90.00
_cell.angle_beta   90.00
_cell.angle_gamma   90.00
#
_symmetry.space_group_name_H-M   'P 1'
#
loop_
_entity.id
_entity.type
_entity.pdbx_description
1 polymer ?
#
loop_
_entity_poly.entity_id
_entity_poly.type
_entity_poly.pdbx_seq_one_letter_code
_entity_poly.pdbx_strand_id
1 'polypeptide(L)'
;MVTIFFLVWTLGSVLLTLNVFKPLSDRRRSSFPAILLSYVTGWLIGDLLPQWILLNAGILLLFSFSDIFSHPIGWGGLIVHLTGWCALTLRLWIIFNTPQRLDKKMEQQLGNIWNNAAANFNPPESILDINWHSWFNPNTVFDDPRIEIIHDQEFHQENDLKLKLDIYRPRSSKKNLPGILQIHGGAWISGSKRQAALSMSHMAAQGWVCFSVVHRFSPEIVFPEHLIDIKRALHWIKKNAGEYGVDPDFVVATGGSAGGHLASLMALTQNRPEFQPGFEKADTGIQGCVSLYGVYEFSEPFNDETLYPAKAKLLKIVCGGTPDTKPENYQQITPANWISRETPPFLLVQGDTDALISVNEAKKFFLDLQAQNTQNCAILNLPLVEHAFDIFPTLTAQCIVPTIERYLVMLHENYINSKGER
;
A
#
# COMPACT_ATOMS: atom_id res chain seq x y z
N MET A 1 -44.49 -7.01 0.94
CA MET A 1 -43.36 -6.63 0.08
C MET A 1 -42.33 -5.79 0.86
N VAL A 2 -42.73 -4.68 1.49
CA VAL A 2 -41.86 -3.80 2.29
C VAL A 2 -41.03 -4.56 3.34
N THR A 3 -41.68 -5.45 4.11
CA THR A 3 -41.03 -6.28 5.14
C THR A 3 -39.87 -7.14 4.56
N ILE A 4 -40.08 -7.70 3.38
CA ILE A 4 -39.04 -8.52 2.72
C ILE A 4 -37.86 -7.64 2.32
N PHE A 5 -38.09 -6.48 1.72
CA PHE A 5 -37.02 -5.54 1.38
C PHE A 5 -36.26 -5.06 2.60
N PHE A 6 -36.94 -4.76 3.68
CA PHE A 6 -36.34 -4.35 4.94
C PHE A 6 -35.45 -5.46 5.52
N LEU A 7 -35.92 -6.71 5.54
CA LEU A 7 -35.11 -7.85 6.02
C LEU A 7 -33.88 -8.12 5.15
N VAL A 8 -34.06 -8.08 3.83
CA VAL A 8 -32.93 -8.24 2.89
C VAL A 8 -31.88 -7.15 3.09
N TRP A 9 -32.32 -5.89 3.23
CA TRP A 9 -31.44 -4.76 3.50
C TRP A 9 -30.69 -4.92 4.84
N THR A 10 -31.43 -5.27 5.90
CA THR A 10 -30.89 -5.47 7.25
C THR A 10 -29.83 -6.59 7.24
N LEU A 11 -30.16 -7.74 6.64
CA LEU A 11 -29.24 -8.87 6.52
C LEU A 11 -27.99 -8.49 5.71
N GLY A 12 -28.17 -7.82 4.57
CA GLY A 12 -27.07 -7.33 3.75
C GLY A 12 -26.17 -6.39 4.54
N SER A 13 -26.72 -5.40 5.24
CA SER A 13 -25.97 -4.46 6.07
C SER A 13 -25.18 -5.14 7.18
N VAL A 14 -25.74 -6.17 7.82
CA VAL A 14 -25.03 -6.98 8.83
C VAL A 14 -23.84 -7.70 8.20
N LEU A 15 -24.06 -8.43 7.11
CA LEU A 15 -23.00 -9.18 6.45
C LEU A 15 -21.86 -8.27 6.00
N LEU A 16 -22.19 -7.12 5.42
CA LEU A 16 -21.22 -6.14 4.99
C LEU A 16 -20.47 -5.50 6.17
N THR A 17 -21.15 -5.22 7.27
CA THR A 17 -20.50 -4.73 8.50
C THR A 17 -19.56 -5.79 9.09
N LEU A 18 -19.98 -7.05 9.17
CA LEU A 18 -19.14 -8.15 9.66
C LEU A 18 -17.89 -8.33 8.78
N ASN A 19 -18.02 -8.13 7.47
CA ASN A 19 -16.91 -8.23 6.53
C ASN A 19 -15.79 -7.23 6.83
N VAL A 20 -16.09 -6.07 7.43
CA VAL A 20 -15.07 -5.08 7.85
C VAL A 20 -14.21 -5.62 9.00
N PHE A 21 -14.77 -6.42 9.89
CA PHE A 21 -14.05 -6.98 11.04
C PHE A 21 -13.36 -8.31 10.72
N LYS A 22 -13.93 -9.06 9.80
CA LYS A 22 -13.41 -10.33 9.36
C LYS A 22 -13.84 -10.58 7.90
N PRO A 23 -12.91 -10.66 6.95
CA PRO A 23 -13.25 -10.97 5.57
C PRO A 23 -14.13 -12.21 5.46
N LEU A 24 -15.24 -12.10 4.74
CA LEU A 24 -16.19 -13.20 4.55
C LEU A 24 -15.67 -14.27 3.59
N SER A 25 -14.73 -13.90 2.71
CA SER A 25 -14.08 -14.86 1.82
C SER A 25 -12.89 -15.54 2.50
N ASP A 26 -12.76 -16.84 2.26
CA ASP A 26 -11.55 -17.58 2.62
C ASP A 26 -10.60 -17.62 1.42
N ARG A 27 -9.44 -17.00 1.53
CA ARG A 27 -8.40 -16.97 0.48
C ARG A 27 -8.00 -18.35 -0.03
N ARG A 28 -8.11 -19.37 0.84
CA ARG A 28 -7.73 -20.75 0.52
C ARG A 28 -8.76 -21.45 -0.36
N ARG A 29 -10.05 -21.08 -0.25
CA ARG A 29 -11.15 -21.84 -0.87
C ARG A 29 -12.01 -21.02 -1.80
N SER A 30 -11.96 -19.69 -1.69
CA SER A 30 -12.84 -18.82 -2.46
C SER A 30 -12.30 -18.57 -3.86
N SER A 31 -13.21 -18.43 -4.82
CA SER A 31 -12.86 -17.94 -6.15
C SER A 31 -12.42 -16.48 -6.11
N PHE A 32 -11.65 -16.06 -7.12
CA PHE A 32 -11.18 -14.67 -7.20
C PHE A 32 -12.31 -13.64 -7.14
N PRO A 33 -13.48 -13.80 -7.83
CA PRO A 33 -14.59 -12.87 -7.68
C PRO A 33 -15.14 -12.76 -6.25
N ALA A 34 -15.19 -13.88 -5.51
CA ALA A 34 -15.66 -13.86 -4.11
C ALA A 34 -14.67 -13.13 -3.18
N ILE A 35 -13.37 -13.34 -3.38
CA ILE A 35 -12.31 -12.62 -2.66
C ILE A 35 -12.38 -11.13 -2.99
N LEU A 36 -12.50 -10.78 -4.27
CA LEU A 36 -12.60 -9.40 -4.71
C LEU A 36 -13.84 -8.69 -4.15
N LEU A 37 -14.99 -9.38 -4.11
CA LEU A 37 -16.21 -8.83 -3.51
C LEU A 37 -16.02 -8.58 -2.01
N SER A 38 -15.43 -9.52 -1.27
CA SER A 38 -15.12 -9.36 0.16
C SER A 38 -14.18 -8.18 0.38
N TYR A 39 -13.09 -8.08 -0.40
CA TYR A 39 -12.15 -6.98 -0.36
C TYR A 39 -12.84 -5.62 -0.63
N VAL A 40 -13.50 -5.46 -1.77
CA VAL A 40 -14.11 -4.18 -2.16
C VAL A 40 -15.15 -3.71 -1.14
N THR A 41 -16.00 -4.62 -0.65
CA THR A 41 -17.01 -4.25 0.33
C THR A 41 -16.43 -3.98 1.72
N GLY A 42 -15.42 -4.73 2.15
CA GLY A 42 -14.70 -4.50 3.41
C GLY A 42 -13.97 -3.16 3.40
N TRP A 43 -13.26 -2.88 2.31
CA TRP A 43 -12.55 -1.63 2.11
C TRP A 43 -13.48 -0.41 2.03
N LEU A 44 -14.50 -0.43 1.14
CA LEU A 44 -15.42 0.70 0.99
C LEU A 44 -16.15 1.03 2.30
N ILE A 45 -16.71 0.02 2.98
CA ILE A 45 -17.47 0.25 4.22
C ILE A 45 -16.53 0.63 5.37
N GLY A 46 -15.35 0.03 5.42
CA GLY A 46 -14.34 0.34 6.42
C GLY A 46 -13.81 1.76 6.31
N ASP A 47 -13.46 2.20 5.13
CA ASP A 47 -12.82 3.50 4.89
C ASP A 47 -13.81 4.64 4.56
N LEU A 48 -15.02 4.32 4.05
CA LEU A 48 -16.11 5.28 3.83
C LEU A 48 -17.21 5.13 4.88
N LEU A 49 -16.83 4.87 6.10
CA LEU A 49 -17.73 4.55 7.22
C LEU A 49 -18.79 5.63 7.51
N PRO A 50 -18.49 6.94 7.57
CA PRO A 50 -19.53 7.96 7.77
C PRO A 50 -20.56 7.93 6.65
N GLN A 51 -20.12 7.77 5.40
CA GLN A 51 -21.02 7.70 4.23
C GLN A 51 -21.91 6.46 4.32
N TRP A 52 -21.37 5.33 4.77
CA TRP A 52 -22.13 4.10 4.99
C TRP A 52 -23.20 4.25 6.08
N ILE A 53 -22.84 4.88 7.21
CA ILE A 53 -23.80 5.16 8.29
C ILE A 53 -24.91 6.10 7.79
N LEU A 54 -24.56 7.18 7.08
CA LEU A 54 -25.53 8.13 6.54
C LEU A 54 -26.48 7.46 5.52
N LEU A 55 -25.95 6.61 4.64
CA LEU A 55 -26.75 5.83 3.69
C LEU A 55 -27.77 4.95 4.42
N ASN A 56 -27.30 4.19 5.42
CA ASN A 56 -28.18 3.32 6.21
C ASN A 56 -29.23 4.12 6.99
N ALA A 57 -28.86 5.26 7.58
CA ALA A 57 -29.79 6.13 8.28
C ALA A 57 -30.88 6.68 7.33
N GLY A 58 -30.48 7.11 6.12
CA GLY A 58 -31.41 7.56 5.10
C GLY A 58 -32.39 6.46 4.66
N ILE A 59 -31.90 5.24 4.47
CA ILE A 59 -32.77 4.09 4.11
C ILE A 59 -33.71 3.71 5.26
N LEU A 60 -33.23 3.71 6.51
CA LEU A 60 -34.09 3.48 7.68
C LEU A 60 -35.16 4.56 7.80
N LEU A 61 -34.81 5.83 7.51
CA LEU A 61 -35.78 6.92 7.48
C LEU A 61 -36.87 6.69 6.40
N LEU A 62 -36.49 6.20 5.20
CA LEU A 62 -37.48 5.84 4.18
C LEU A 62 -38.41 4.72 4.65
N PHE A 63 -37.90 3.70 5.34
CA PHE A 63 -38.73 2.64 5.91
C PHE A 63 -39.64 3.15 7.03
N SER A 64 -39.28 4.24 7.74
CA SER A 64 -40.13 4.80 8.80
C SER A 64 -41.47 5.38 8.29
N PHE A 65 -41.56 5.71 6.99
CA PHE A 65 -42.82 6.12 6.35
C PHE A 65 -43.73 4.94 5.98
N SER A 66 -43.29 3.69 6.27
CA SER A 66 -44.10 2.49 6.09
C SER A 66 -44.53 1.92 7.46
N ASP A 67 -45.43 0.93 7.45
CA ASP A 67 -45.91 0.27 8.67
C ASP A 67 -44.91 -0.68 9.31
N ILE A 68 -43.62 -0.66 8.86
CA ILE A 68 -42.60 -1.65 9.33
C ILE A 68 -42.37 -1.56 10.84
N PHE A 69 -42.38 -0.34 11.41
CA PHE A 69 -42.19 -0.12 12.84
C PHE A 69 -43.44 -0.34 13.67
N SER A 70 -44.59 -0.65 13.06
CA SER A 70 -45.76 -1.19 13.75
C SER A 70 -45.60 -2.66 14.11
N HIS A 71 -44.53 -3.32 13.62
CA HIS A 71 -44.23 -4.72 13.86
C HIS A 71 -42.92 -4.91 14.60
N PRO A 72 -42.76 -5.95 15.45
CA PRO A 72 -41.50 -6.25 16.15
C PRO A 72 -40.31 -6.41 15.23
N ILE A 73 -40.49 -6.85 13.98
CA ILE A 73 -39.45 -7.00 12.97
C ILE A 73 -38.74 -5.67 12.67
N GLY A 74 -39.50 -4.55 12.57
CA GLY A 74 -38.94 -3.23 12.33
C GLY A 74 -38.01 -2.80 13.48
N TRP A 75 -38.43 -2.96 14.70
CA TRP A 75 -37.61 -2.66 15.88
C TRP A 75 -36.40 -3.57 16.01
N GLY A 76 -36.56 -4.88 15.73
CA GLY A 76 -35.46 -5.81 15.69
C GLY A 76 -34.38 -5.41 14.66
N GLY A 77 -34.81 -5.03 13.45
CA GLY A 77 -33.91 -4.53 12.43
C GLY A 77 -33.21 -3.22 12.82
N LEU A 78 -33.91 -2.29 13.46
CA LEU A 78 -33.33 -1.05 13.97
C LEU A 78 -32.23 -1.34 15.01
N ILE A 79 -32.49 -2.22 15.97
CA ILE A 79 -31.48 -2.63 16.97
C ILE A 79 -30.25 -3.20 16.30
N VAL A 80 -30.43 -4.03 15.28
CA VAL A 80 -29.31 -4.62 14.51
C VAL A 80 -28.47 -3.53 13.82
N HIS A 81 -29.12 -2.55 13.17
CA HIS A 81 -28.38 -1.43 12.54
C HIS A 81 -27.62 -0.59 13.57
N LEU A 82 -28.26 -0.24 14.71
CA LEU A 82 -27.61 0.51 15.78
C LEU A 82 -26.39 -0.24 16.35
N THR A 83 -26.51 -1.55 16.54
CA THR A 83 -25.37 -2.39 16.99
C THR A 83 -24.24 -2.38 15.97
N GLY A 84 -24.56 -2.48 14.68
CA GLY A 84 -23.58 -2.38 13.60
C GLY A 84 -22.87 -1.01 13.59
N TRP A 85 -23.62 0.09 13.77
CA TRP A 85 -23.03 1.44 13.83
C TRP A 85 -22.15 1.62 15.05
N CYS A 86 -22.53 1.09 16.22
CA CYS A 86 -21.65 1.08 17.40
C CYS A 86 -20.33 0.33 17.13
N ALA A 87 -20.40 -0.83 16.49
CA ALA A 87 -19.20 -1.59 16.11
C ALA A 87 -18.31 -0.78 15.13
N LEU A 88 -18.89 -0.18 14.11
CA LEU A 88 -18.17 0.65 13.16
C LEU A 88 -17.56 1.90 13.81
N THR A 89 -18.27 2.55 14.74
CA THR A 89 -17.73 3.68 15.52
C THR A 89 -16.55 3.26 16.39
N LEU A 90 -16.63 2.05 17.00
CA LEU A 90 -15.48 1.47 17.73
C LEU A 90 -14.28 1.26 16.79
N ARG A 91 -14.50 0.79 15.56
CA ARG A 91 -13.42 0.69 14.56
C ARG A 91 -12.80 2.06 14.28
N LEU A 92 -13.59 3.10 14.08
CA LEU A 92 -13.07 4.48 13.90
C LEU A 92 -12.20 4.89 15.07
N TRP A 93 -12.64 4.63 16.30
CA TRP A 93 -11.86 4.94 17.49
C TRP A 93 -10.54 4.16 17.54
N ILE A 94 -10.53 2.87 17.13
CA ILE A 94 -9.32 2.04 17.05
C ILE A 94 -8.35 2.63 16.02
N ILE A 95 -8.82 2.98 14.82
CA ILE A 95 -7.98 3.56 13.77
C ILE A 95 -7.41 4.91 14.20
N PHE A 96 -8.25 5.77 14.79
CA PHE A 96 -7.82 7.08 15.27
C PHE A 96 -6.73 7.00 16.37
N ASN A 97 -6.78 5.98 17.23
CA ASN A 97 -5.74 5.73 18.25
C ASN A 97 -4.56 4.88 17.73
N THR A 98 -4.56 4.54 16.44
CA THR A 98 -3.49 3.74 15.84
C THR A 98 -2.14 4.48 15.82
N PRO A 99 -2.02 5.78 15.53
CA PRO A 99 -0.72 6.48 15.50
C PRO A 99 0.11 6.29 16.75
N GLN A 100 -0.48 6.46 17.95
CA GLN A 100 0.25 6.29 19.22
C GLN A 100 0.70 4.82 19.45
N ARG A 101 -0.09 3.85 18.96
CA ARG A 101 0.28 2.43 19.02
C ARG A 101 1.40 2.09 18.05
N LEU A 102 1.37 2.69 16.86
CA LEU A 102 2.42 2.53 15.85
C LEU A 102 3.72 3.15 16.34
N ASP A 103 3.67 4.34 16.92
CA ASP A 103 4.83 5.02 17.47
C ASP A 103 5.54 4.17 18.53
N LYS A 104 4.81 3.66 19.52
CA LYS A 104 5.35 2.74 20.52
C LYS A 104 5.94 1.47 19.91
N LYS A 105 5.31 0.93 18.86
CA LYS A 105 5.78 -0.27 18.18
C LYS A 105 7.06 0.00 17.40
N MET A 106 7.18 1.14 16.76
CA MET A 106 8.40 1.59 16.09
C MET A 106 9.54 1.80 17.07
N GLU A 107 9.26 2.44 18.22
CA GLU A 107 10.23 2.60 19.32
C GLU A 107 10.75 1.22 19.82
N GLN A 108 9.86 0.24 20.01
CA GLN A 108 10.24 -1.11 20.42
C GLN A 108 11.13 -1.83 19.40
N GLN A 109 10.94 -1.60 18.10
CA GLN A 109 11.68 -2.27 17.04
C GLN A 109 12.98 -1.54 16.67
N LEU A 110 12.99 -0.21 16.72
CA LEU A 110 14.09 0.64 16.23
C LEU A 110 14.83 1.37 17.36
N GLY A 111 14.27 1.40 18.57
CA GLY A 111 14.91 2.00 19.75
C GLY A 111 15.23 3.48 19.58
N ASN A 112 16.41 3.88 20.04
CA ASN A 112 16.85 5.29 20.04
C ASN A 112 16.89 5.94 18.66
N ILE A 113 17.12 5.18 17.61
CA ILE A 113 17.12 5.72 16.24
C ILE A 113 15.75 6.31 15.89
N TRP A 114 14.66 5.62 16.28
CA TRP A 114 13.31 6.13 16.12
C TRP A 114 13.03 7.36 16.97
N ASN A 115 13.46 7.36 18.24
CA ASN A 115 13.20 8.46 19.17
C ASN A 115 13.95 9.75 18.77
N ASN A 116 15.11 9.62 18.15
CA ASN A 116 15.90 10.75 17.68
C ASN A 116 15.42 11.28 16.31
N ALA A 117 14.68 10.48 15.56
CA ALA A 117 14.16 10.90 14.27
C ALA A 117 13.01 11.91 14.44
N ALA A 118 13.16 13.05 13.78
CA ALA A 118 12.14 14.06 13.56
C ALA A 118 11.38 14.52 14.81
N ALA A 119 11.98 15.40 15.58
CA ALA A 119 11.32 16.14 16.66
C ALA A 119 10.06 16.93 16.19
N ASN A 120 9.84 17.05 14.89
CA ASN A 120 8.76 17.81 14.27
C ASN A 120 7.62 16.94 13.69
N PHE A 121 7.60 15.65 14.00
CA PHE A 121 6.54 14.76 13.54
C PHE A 121 5.28 14.95 14.41
N ASN A 122 4.22 15.45 13.81
CA ASN A 122 2.93 15.67 14.46
C ASN A 122 1.85 14.85 13.75
N PRO A 123 1.55 13.61 14.19
CA PRO A 123 0.36 12.91 13.72
C PRO A 123 -0.90 13.67 14.16
N PRO A 124 -2.06 13.41 13.55
CA PRO A 124 -3.31 13.99 14.02
C PRO A 124 -3.53 13.65 15.50
N GLU A 125 -3.59 14.67 16.36
CA GLU A 125 -3.80 14.50 17.80
C GLU A 125 -5.28 14.41 18.16
N SER A 126 -6.14 14.99 17.30
CA SER A 126 -7.57 15.00 17.47
C SER A 126 -8.31 14.70 16.15
N ILE A 127 -9.58 14.30 16.26
CA ILE A 127 -10.44 14.08 15.08
C ILE A 127 -10.66 15.40 14.29
N LEU A 128 -10.38 16.55 14.90
CA LEU A 128 -10.46 17.86 14.26
C LEU A 128 -9.27 18.15 13.34
N ASP A 129 -8.14 17.46 13.54
CA ASP A 129 -6.95 17.59 12.71
C ASP A 129 -7.05 16.79 11.40
N ILE A 130 -8.09 15.95 11.29
CA ILE A 130 -8.37 15.19 10.06
C ILE A 130 -8.80 16.14 8.95
N ASN A 131 -8.16 16.00 7.81
CA ASN A 131 -8.59 16.75 6.61
C ASN A 131 -9.84 16.12 6.01
N TRP A 132 -11.00 16.47 6.58
CA TRP A 132 -12.30 16.01 6.12
C TRP A 132 -12.62 16.45 4.70
N HIS A 133 -12.12 17.62 4.28
CA HIS A 133 -12.34 18.12 2.93
C HIS A 133 -11.72 17.19 1.89
N SER A 134 -10.48 16.77 2.08
CA SER A 134 -9.82 15.81 1.18
C SER A 134 -10.48 14.43 1.22
N TRP A 135 -11.06 14.03 2.35
CA TRP A 135 -11.80 12.78 2.44
C TRP A 135 -13.06 12.78 1.58
N PHE A 136 -13.83 13.89 1.57
CA PHE A 136 -15.03 14.02 0.72
C PHE A 136 -14.70 14.36 -0.74
N ASN A 137 -13.60 15.05 -0.99
CA ASN A 137 -13.11 15.39 -2.33
C ASN A 137 -11.63 15.01 -2.50
N PRO A 138 -11.33 13.76 -2.88
CA PRO A 138 -9.95 13.28 -2.99
C PRO A 138 -9.11 14.04 -4.03
N ASN A 139 -9.73 14.77 -4.97
CA ASN A 139 -8.98 15.56 -5.95
C ASN A 139 -8.21 16.73 -5.33
N THR A 140 -8.57 17.16 -4.13
CA THR A 140 -7.87 18.27 -3.44
C THR A 140 -6.42 17.96 -3.07
N VAL A 141 -6.01 16.69 -3.09
CA VAL A 141 -4.61 16.32 -2.89
C VAL A 141 -3.69 16.80 -4.02
N PHE A 142 -4.26 17.12 -5.20
CA PHE A 142 -3.53 17.65 -6.34
C PHE A 142 -3.45 19.20 -6.34
N ASP A 143 -4.21 19.86 -5.47
CA ASP A 143 -4.34 21.32 -5.45
C ASP A 143 -3.41 21.98 -4.42
N ASP A 144 -2.43 21.25 -3.85
CA ASP A 144 -1.49 21.84 -2.88
C ASP A 144 -0.53 22.82 -3.59
N PRO A 145 -0.60 24.13 -3.25
CA PRO A 145 0.23 25.15 -3.90
C PRO A 145 1.73 25.00 -3.63
N ARG A 146 2.12 24.21 -2.63
CA ARG A 146 3.53 23.98 -2.28
C ARG A 146 4.23 23.03 -3.25
N ILE A 147 3.48 22.27 -4.03
CA ILE A 147 4.03 21.24 -4.93
C ILE A 147 3.82 21.57 -6.41
N GLU A 148 4.65 20.96 -7.23
CA GLU A 148 4.51 20.88 -8.68
C GLU A 148 4.39 19.42 -9.08
N ILE A 149 3.45 19.13 -9.99
CA ILE A 149 3.28 17.80 -10.56
C ILE A 149 3.61 17.86 -12.05
N ILE A 150 4.61 17.08 -12.47
CA ILE A 150 5.02 16.97 -13.86
C ILE A 150 4.52 15.62 -14.36
N HIS A 151 3.59 15.64 -15.31
CA HIS A 151 2.97 14.43 -15.81
C HIS A 151 3.71 13.84 -17.01
N ASP A 152 3.58 12.52 -17.18
CA ASP A 152 3.90 11.79 -18.40
C ASP A 152 5.35 11.95 -18.88
N GLN A 153 6.32 12.05 -17.96
CA GLN A 153 7.73 12.03 -18.34
C GLN A 153 8.11 10.64 -18.85
N GLU A 154 8.64 10.60 -20.07
CA GLU A 154 9.05 9.36 -20.72
C GLU A 154 10.44 8.96 -20.19
N PHE A 155 10.54 7.78 -19.58
CA PHE A 155 11.81 7.25 -19.07
C PHE A 155 12.38 6.12 -19.93
N HIS A 156 11.55 5.49 -20.76
CA HIS A 156 11.98 4.44 -21.68
C HIS A 156 11.06 4.37 -22.89
N GLN A 157 11.67 4.17 -24.07
CA GLN A 157 10.96 3.89 -25.31
C GLN A 157 11.59 2.69 -26.01
N GLU A 158 10.76 1.73 -26.38
CA GLU A 158 11.15 0.57 -27.17
C GLU A 158 10.07 0.32 -28.23
N ASN A 159 10.40 0.47 -29.52
CA ASN A 159 9.45 0.50 -30.62
C ASN A 159 8.32 1.53 -30.36
N ASP A 160 7.06 1.09 -30.40
CA ASP A 160 5.89 1.93 -30.11
C ASP A 160 5.55 2.03 -28.62
N LEU A 161 6.23 1.25 -27.76
CA LEU A 161 6.02 1.26 -26.34
C LEU A 161 6.74 2.45 -25.70
N LYS A 162 5.99 3.23 -24.91
CA LYS A 162 6.51 4.34 -24.10
C LYS A 162 6.17 4.13 -22.64
N LEU A 163 7.21 3.93 -21.80
CA LEU A 163 7.05 3.88 -20.36
C LEU A 163 7.21 5.27 -19.75
N LYS A 164 6.26 5.66 -18.92
CA LYS A 164 6.15 7.01 -18.38
C LYS A 164 6.06 7.01 -16.88
N LEU A 165 6.41 8.15 -16.28
CA LEU A 165 6.26 8.42 -14.85
C LEU A 165 5.67 9.82 -14.63
N ASP A 166 5.10 10.03 -13.44
CA ASP A 166 4.74 11.35 -12.94
C ASP A 166 5.71 11.75 -11.82
N ILE A 167 6.05 13.04 -11.76
CA ILE A 167 6.97 13.60 -10.77
C ILE A 167 6.20 14.56 -9.89
N TYR A 168 6.22 14.33 -8.59
CA TYR A 168 5.70 15.21 -7.55
C TYR A 168 6.90 15.82 -6.84
N ARG A 169 7.02 17.16 -6.84
CA ARG A 169 8.16 17.83 -6.21
C ARG A 169 7.76 19.13 -5.53
N PRO A 170 8.50 19.58 -4.50
CA PRO A 170 8.26 20.88 -3.92
C PRO A 170 8.54 22.00 -4.93
N ARG A 171 7.75 23.10 -4.87
CA ARG A 171 8.02 24.34 -5.61
C ARG A 171 9.17 25.11 -4.94
N SER A 172 10.31 24.50 -4.86
CA SER A 172 11.48 25.02 -4.15
C SER A 172 12.70 24.95 -5.06
N SER A 173 13.62 25.89 -4.91
CA SER A 173 14.91 25.85 -5.61
C SER A 173 15.95 24.97 -4.90
N LYS A 174 15.60 24.32 -3.79
CA LYS A 174 16.51 23.41 -3.08
C LYS A 174 16.88 22.26 -3.98
N LYS A 175 18.14 21.81 -3.86
CA LYS A 175 18.69 20.66 -4.58
C LYS A 175 19.13 19.59 -3.58
N ASN A 176 19.45 18.42 -4.11
CA ASN A 176 19.85 17.26 -3.31
C ASN A 176 18.77 16.85 -2.30
N LEU A 177 17.51 16.92 -2.74
CA LEU A 177 16.36 16.48 -1.95
C LEU A 177 16.27 14.95 -1.96
N PRO A 178 15.76 14.31 -0.89
CA PRO A 178 15.56 12.88 -0.88
C PRO A 178 14.54 12.45 -1.94
N GLY A 179 14.78 11.28 -2.54
CA GLY A 179 13.96 10.71 -3.60
C GLY A 179 13.08 9.56 -3.15
N ILE A 180 11.87 9.46 -3.72
CA ILE A 180 10.98 8.30 -3.58
C ILE A 180 10.65 7.77 -4.97
N LEU A 181 10.86 6.46 -5.21
CA LEU A 181 10.35 5.74 -6.36
C LEU A 181 9.12 4.95 -5.93
N GLN A 182 7.94 5.37 -6.39
CA GLN A 182 6.66 4.74 -6.09
C GLN A 182 6.24 3.82 -7.22
N ILE A 183 5.87 2.59 -6.87
CA ILE A 183 5.46 1.53 -7.79
C ILE A 183 3.99 1.17 -7.49
N HIS A 184 3.12 1.29 -8.49
CA HIS A 184 1.69 1.02 -8.30
C HIS A 184 1.40 -0.47 -8.10
N GLY A 185 0.30 -0.77 -7.41
CA GLY A 185 -0.29 -2.11 -7.32
C GLY A 185 -1.13 -2.47 -8.55
N GLY A 186 -1.88 -3.58 -8.45
CA GLY A 186 -2.80 -4.04 -9.50
C GLY A 186 -2.48 -5.44 -10.00
N ALA A 187 -1.98 -6.30 -9.12
CA ALA A 187 -1.74 -7.73 -9.38
C ALA A 187 -0.86 -8.00 -10.62
N TRP A 188 0.05 -7.08 -10.96
CA TRP A 188 0.93 -7.10 -12.15
C TRP A 188 0.19 -7.11 -13.49
N ILE A 189 -1.14 -7.04 -13.51
CA ILE A 189 -2.00 -7.09 -14.71
C ILE A 189 -2.74 -5.78 -14.98
N SER A 190 -2.63 -4.82 -14.09
CA SER A 190 -3.26 -3.51 -14.18
C SER A 190 -2.60 -2.51 -13.23
N GLY A 191 -3.02 -1.26 -13.28
CA GLY A 191 -2.59 -0.25 -12.32
C GLY A 191 -2.41 1.13 -12.95
N SER A 192 -2.05 2.09 -12.13
CA SER A 192 -1.84 3.47 -12.57
C SER A 192 -0.86 4.19 -11.65
N LYS A 193 0.01 5.01 -12.22
CA LYS A 193 0.89 5.94 -11.50
C LYS A 193 0.16 6.96 -10.63
N ARG A 194 -1.17 7.06 -10.73
CA ARG A 194 -2.01 7.94 -9.87
C ARG A 194 -2.48 7.26 -8.59
N GLN A 195 -2.25 5.95 -8.40
CA GLN A 195 -2.74 5.21 -7.24
C GLN A 195 -2.25 5.76 -5.90
N ALA A 196 -1.00 6.20 -5.81
CA ALA A 196 -0.42 6.73 -4.59
C ALA A 196 -0.31 8.28 -4.60
N ALA A 197 -1.13 8.96 -5.38
CA ALA A 197 -1.08 10.41 -5.53
C ALA A 197 -1.18 11.15 -4.19
N LEU A 198 -2.02 10.66 -3.25
CA LEU A 198 -2.12 11.21 -1.90
C LEU A 198 -0.77 11.19 -1.19
N SER A 199 -0.15 10.03 -1.06
CA SER A 199 1.12 9.86 -0.35
C SER A 199 2.25 10.61 -1.05
N MET A 200 2.27 10.62 -2.39
CA MET A 200 3.29 11.34 -3.17
C MET A 200 3.14 12.85 -3.07
N SER A 201 1.92 13.37 -3.10
CA SER A 201 1.66 14.81 -2.89
C SER A 201 2.03 15.23 -1.47
N HIS A 202 1.68 14.43 -0.46
CA HIS A 202 2.06 14.66 0.92
C HIS A 202 3.58 14.71 1.08
N MET A 203 4.29 13.70 0.60
CA MET A 203 5.75 13.63 0.69
C MET A 203 6.44 14.78 -0.08
N ALA A 204 5.92 15.16 -1.24
CA ALA A 204 6.44 16.30 -1.99
C ALA A 204 6.25 17.63 -1.21
N ALA A 205 5.13 17.80 -0.53
CA ALA A 205 4.90 18.97 0.33
C ALA A 205 5.85 19.02 1.55
N GLN A 206 6.41 17.86 1.94
CA GLN A 206 7.43 17.74 3.00
C GLN A 206 8.87 17.82 2.47
N GLY A 207 9.06 18.10 1.19
CA GLY A 207 10.38 18.34 0.63
C GLY A 207 11.02 17.15 -0.09
N TRP A 208 10.27 16.09 -0.40
CA TRP A 208 10.74 14.94 -1.16
C TRP A 208 10.47 15.12 -2.67
N VAL A 209 11.28 14.49 -3.50
CA VAL A 209 11.00 14.35 -4.94
C VAL A 209 10.49 12.94 -5.18
N CYS A 210 9.23 12.81 -5.60
CA CYS A 210 8.56 11.51 -5.72
C CYS A 210 8.31 11.20 -7.20
N PHE A 211 8.70 10.00 -7.62
CA PHE A 211 8.55 9.50 -8.98
C PHE A 211 7.58 8.33 -8.98
N SER A 212 6.39 8.52 -9.52
CA SER A 212 5.38 7.46 -9.63
C SER A 212 5.43 6.84 -11.03
N VAL A 213 5.85 5.57 -11.11
CA VAL A 213 6.18 4.91 -12.38
C VAL A 213 5.10 3.96 -12.86
N VAL A 214 5.03 3.77 -14.19
CA VAL A 214 4.28 2.67 -14.82
C VAL A 214 5.27 1.59 -15.23
N HIS A 215 4.90 0.34 -15.07
CA HIS A 215 5.53 -0.84 -15.64
C HIS A 215 4.55 -1.54 -16.59
N ARG A 216 5.05 -2.38 -17.48
CA ARG A 216 4.23 -3.23 -18.37
C ARG A 216 3.45 -4.27 -17.56
N PHE A 217 2.40 -4.82 -18.16
CA PHE A 217 1.48 -5.73 -17.50
C PHE A 217 1.56 -7.15 -18.08
N SER A 218 1.25 -8.14 -17.25
CA SER A 218 0.94 -9.48 -17.72
C SER A 218 -0.50 -9.51 -18.26
N PRO A 219 -0.80 -10.34 -19.27
CA PRO A 219 0.04 -11.40 -19.85
C PRO A 219 0.96 -10.94 -21.00
N GLU A 220 0.94 -9.65 -21.41
CA GLU A 220 1.76 -9.14 -22.53
C GLU A 220 3.26 -9.33 -22.25
N ILE A 221 3.65 -9.21 -20.99
CA ILE A 221 4.97 -9.57 -20.51
C ILE A 221 4.86 -10.55 -19.34
N VAL A 222 5.96 -11.20 -19.01
CA VAL A 222 6.06 -12.08 -17.85
C VAL A 222 7.23 -11.61 -16.95
N PHE A 223 7.26 -12.06 -15.71
CA PHE A 223 8.40 -11.83 -14.85
C PHE A 223 9.69 -12.43 -15.48
N PRO A 224 10.85 -11.70 -15.47
CA PRO A 224 11.17 -10.53 -14.66
C PRO A 224 10.95 -9.15 -15.31
N GLU A 225 10.29 -9.03 -16.45
CA GLU A 225 10.17 -7.77 -17.19
C GLU A 225 9.60 -6.61 -16.37
N HIS A 226 8.65 -6.88 -15.45
CA HIS A 226 8.13 -5.88 -14.52
C HIS A 226 9.22 -5.25 -13.65
N LEU A 227 10.15 -6.07 -13.13
CA LEU A 227 11.28 -5.62 -12.32
C LEU A 227 12.28 -4.84 -13.16
N ILE A 228 12.54 -5.29 -14.38
CA ILE A 228 13.43 -4.61 -15.33
C ILE A 228 12.91 -3.21 -15.63
N ASP A 229 11.61 -3.04 -15.88
CA ASP A 229 11.01 -1.73 -16.18
C ASP A 229 11.20 -0.73 -15.03
N ILE A 230 10.97 -1.14 -13.78
CA ILE A 230 11.16 -0.25 -12.63
C ILE A 230 12.63 0.05 -12.34
N LYS A 231 13.56 -0.87 -12.63
CA LYS A 231 15.00 -0.61 -12.56
C LYS A 231 15.45 0.38 -13.65
N ARG A 232 14.89 0.31 -14.86
CA ARG A 232 15.10 1.32 -15.90
C ARG A 232 14.62 2.70 -15.45
N ALA A 233 13.46 2.77 -14.77
CA ALA A 233 12.98 4.02 -14.20
C ALA A 233 13.96 4.60 -13.17
N LEU A 234 14.49 3.77 -12.24
CA LEU A 234 15.49 4.23 -11.28
C LEU A 234 16.79 4.72 -11.97
N HIS A 235 17.28 3.98 -12.97
CA HIS A 235 18.42 4.42 -13.77
C HIS A 235 18.17 5.80 -14.39
N TRP A 236 16.99 6.00 -14.99
CA TRP A 236 16.60 7.29 -15.57
C TRP A 236 16.54 8.39 -14.51
N ILE A 237 15.94 8.13 -13.33
CA ILE A 237 15.86 9.07 -12.21
C ILE A 237 17.25 9.52 -11.78
N LYS A 238 18.17 8.58 -11.54
CA LYS A 238 19.56 8.91 -11.14
C LYS A 238 20.29 9.71 -12.20
N LYS A 239 20.11 9.37 -13.48
CA LYS A 239 20.71 10.09 -14.61
C LYS A 239 20.21 11.53 -14.73
N ASN A 240 18.94 11.79 -14.42
CA ASN A 240 18.30 13.11 -14.54
C ASN A 240 18.15 13.82 -13.17
N ALA A 241 18.83 13.33 -12.13
CA ALA A 241 18.69 13.79 -10.75
C ALA A 241 18.87 15.31 -10.60
N GLY A 242 19.86 15.88 -11.30
CA GLY A 242 20.15 17.33 -11.26
C GLY A 242 19.02 18.20 -11.82
N GLU A 243 18.28 17.72 -12.80
CA GLU A 243 17.13 18.44 -13.41
C GLU A 243 15.96 18.56 -12.43
N TYR A 244 15.69 17.49 -11.69
CA TYR A 244 14.57 17.45 -10.75
C TYR A 244 14.93 17.82 -9.31
N GLY A 245 16.24 18.04 -9.05
CA GLY A 245 16.74 18.47 -7.74
C GLY A 245 16.80 17.34 -6.70
N VAL A 246 16.77 16.06 -7.13
CA VAL A 246 16.88 14.91 -6.24
C VAL A 246 18.35 14.53 -5.99
N ASP A 247 18.65 13.98 -4.81
CA ASP A 247 19.93 13.32 -4.51
C ASP A 247 19.95 11.92 -5.18
N PRO A 248 20.80 11.66 -6.19
CA PRO A 248 20.86 10.36 -6.86
C PRO A 248 21.32 9.24 -5.93
N ASP A 249 22.01 9.56 -4.85
CA ASP A 249 22.50 8.59 -3.88
C ASP A 249 21.49 8.27 -2.77
N PHE A 250 20.40 9.06 -2.67
CA PHE A 250 19.33 8.82 -1.71
C PHE A 250 17.96 8.70 -2.37
N VAL A 251 17.64 7.51 -2.83
CA VAL A 251 16.33 7.14 -3.33
C VAL A 251 15.82 5.95 -2.52
N VAL A 252 14.58 5.97 -2.09
CA VAL A 252 13.87 4.85 -1.46
C VAL A 252 12.77 4.34 -2.37
N ALA A 253 12.51 3.03 -2.36
CA ALA A 253 11.41 2.44 -3.11
C ALA A 253 10.19 2.26 -2.21
N THR A 254 9.00 2.51 -2.76
CA THR A 254 7.73 2.20 -2.10
C THR A 254 6.71 1.68 -3.09
N GLY A 255 5.72 0.96 -2.60
CA GLY A 255 4.60 0.50 -3.40
C GLY A 255 3.62 -0.33 -2.60
N GLY A 256 2.40 -0.47 -3.13
CA GLY A 256 1.34 -1.27 -2.53
C GLY A 256 1.06 -2.55 -3.32
N SER A 257 0.73 -3.66 -2.63
CA SER A 257 0.33 -4.92 -3.29
C SER A 257 1.42 -5.46 -4.22
N ALA A 258 1.13 -5.67 -5.49
CA ALA A 258 2.12 -6.02 -6.51
C ALA A 258 3.26 -4.99 -6.60
N GLY A 259 2.98 -3.69 -6.35
CA GLY A 259 4.00 -2.65 -6.25
C GLY A 259 4.88 -2.81 -5.02
N GLY A 260 4.33 -3.21 -3.88
CA GLY A 260 5.08 -3.53 -2.66
C GLY A 260 6.02 -4.74 -2.85
N HIS A 261 5.56 -5.74 -3.58
CA HIS A 261 6.39 -6.86 -4.03
C HIS A 261 7.55 -6.39 -4.92
N LEU A 262 7.26 -5.62 -5.97
CA LEU A 262 8.29 -5.12 -6.90
C LEU A 262 9.28 -4.17 -6.22
N ALA A 263 8.82 -3.30 -5.29
CA ALA A 263 9.68 -2.46 -4.47
C ALA A 263 10.61 -3.31 -3.59
N SER A 264 10.09 -4.40 -3.02
CA SER A 264 10.90 -5.33 -2.24
C SER A 264 11.96 -6.03 -3.10
N LEU A 265 11.59 -6.55 -4.27
CA LEU A 265 12.57 -7.15 -5.18
C LEU A 265 13.62 -6.15 -5.65
N MET A 266 13.22 -4.92 -5.96
CA MET A 266 14.15 -3.85 -6.33
C MET A 266 15.20 -3.61 -5.25
N ALA A 267 14.76 -3.56 -3.98
CA ALA A 267 15.63 -3.39 -2.83
C ALA A 267 16.58 -4.57 -2.61
N LEU A 268 16.12 -5.78 -2.87
CA LEU A 268 16.87 -7.02 -2.63
C LEU A 268 17.79 -7.43 -3.79
N THR A 269 17.53 -6.91 -4.99
CA THR A 269 18.29 -7.25 -6.21
C THR A 269 19.09 -6.07 -6.76
N GLN A 270 19.60 -5.20 -5.87
CA GLN A 270 20.39 -4.05 -6.27
C GLN A 270 21.58 -4.46 -7.13
N ASN A 271 21.83 -3.69 -8.20
CA ASN A 271 22.98 -3.88 -9.09
C ASN A 271 23.14 -5.30 -9.67
N ARG A 272 22.04 -6.06 -9.77
CA ARG A 272 22.05 -7.40 -10.37
C ARG A 272 21.90 -7.29 -11.89
N PRO A 273 22.96 -7.65 -12.67
CA PRO A 273 22.97 -7.51 -14.13
C PRO A 273 21.84 -8.28 -14.83
N GLU A 274 21.43 -9.44 -14.29
CA GLU A 274 20.36 -10.28 -14.81
C GLU A 274 19.01 -9.57 -14.88
N PHE A 275 18.81 -8.53 -14.06
CA PHE A 275 17.62 -7.68 -14.07
C PHE A 275 17.86 -6.29 -14.68
N GLN A 276 18.97 -6.11 -15.40
CA GLN A 276 19.39 -4.83 -16.00
C GLN A 276 19.84 -4.97 -17.46
N PRO A 277 19.12 -5.73 -18.33
CA PRO A 277 19.56 -5.94 -19.71
C PRO A 277 19.62 -4.61 -20.48
N GLY A 278 20.81 -4.36 -21.08
CA GLY A 278 21.13 -3.14 -21.82
C GLY A 278 21.51 -1.94 -20.95
N PHE A 279 21.53 -2.12 -19.60
CA PHE A 279 22.05 -1.13 -18.65
C PHE A 279 22.71 -1.82 -17.43
N GLU A 280 23.41 -2.92 -17.66
CA GLU A 280 23.98 -3.83 -16.66
C GLU A 280 24.95 -3.12 -15.70
N LYS A 281 25.56 -2.03 -16.15
CA LYS A 281 26.52 -1.23 -15.36
C LYS A 281 25.86 -0.07 -14.59
N ALA A 282 24.56 0.11 -14.76
CA ALA A 282 23.84 1.18 -14.06
C ALA A 282 23.75 0.90 -12.56
N ASP A 283 23.97 1.93 -11.75
CA ASP A 283 23.66 1.84 -10.32
C ASP A 283 22.14 1.84 -10.11
N THR A 284 21.64 0.72 -9.60
CA THR A 284 20.23 0.54 -9.17
C THR A 284 20.12 0.33 -7.66
N GLY A 285 21.10 0.80 -6.89
CA GLY A 285 21.07 0.83 -5.43
C GLY A 285 20.04 1.81 -4.90
N ILE A 286 19.37 1.45 -3.80
CA ILE A 286 18.42 2.29 -3.06
C ILE A 286 18.72 2.25 -1.56
N GLN A 287 18.26 3.27 -0.83
CA GLN A 287 18.59 3.46 0.58
C GLN A 287 17.56 2.87 1.55
N GLY A 288 16.45 2.34 1.05
CA GLY A 288 15.43 1.69 1.85
C GLY A 288 14.21 1.30 1.03
N CYS A 289 13.33 0.52 1.65
CA CYS A 289 12.08 0.06 1.05
C CYS A 289 10.92 0.20 2.03
N VAL A 290 9.82 0.80 1.59
CA VAL A 290 8.53 0.79 2.30
C VAL A 290 7.56 -0.05 1.49
N SER A 291 7.29 -1.27 1.93
CA SER A 291 6.38 -2.19 1.25
C SER A 291 5.03 -2.23 1.95
N LEU A 292 4.00 -1.73 1.26
CA LEU A 292 2.64 -1.66 1.76
C LEU A 292 1.86 -2.89 1.28
N TYR A 293 1.34 -3.69 2.20
CA TYR A 293 0.54 -4.90 1.91
C TYR A 293 1.08 -5.70 0.71
N GLY A 294 2.40 -5.88 0.68
CA GLY A 294 3.12 -6.55 -0.40
C GLY A 294 2.90 -8.06 -0.43
N VAL A 295 3.17 -8.66 -1.58
CA VAL A 295 3.14 -10.12 -1.76
C VAL A 295 4.57 -10.65 -1.61
N TYR A 296 4.79 -11.59 -0.71
CA TYR A 296 6.15 -12.08 -0.40
C TYR A 296 6.33 -13.57 -0.63
N GLU A 297 5.24 -14.33 -0.75
CA GLU A 297 5.29 -15.78 -0.81
C GLU A 297 4.77 -16.31 -2.17
N PHE A 298 5.64 -17.00 -2.89
CA PHE A 298 5.38 -17.56 -4.22
C PHE A 298 5.67 -19.07 -4.29
N SER A 299 6.21 -19.64 -3.22
CA SER A 299 6.44 -21.07 -3.07
C SER A 299 5.17 -21.82 -2.67
N GLU A 300 5.25 -23.14 -2.60
CA GLU A 300 4.18 -23.93 -2.00
C GLU A 300 3.95 -23.58 -0.52
N PRO A 301 2.69 -23.63 -0.06
CA PRO A 301 1.48 -24.07 -0.78
C PRO A 301 0.77 -22.95 -1.56
N PHE A 302 1.31 -21.75 -1.66
CA PHE A 302 0.63 -20.57 -2.19
C PHE A 302 0.47 -20.57 -3.72
N ASN A 303 1.22 -21.42 -4.43
CA ASN A 303 1.11 -21.68 -5.86
C ASN A 303 0.27 -22.93 -6.19
N ASP A 304 -0.29 -23.61 -5.20
CA ASP A 304 -1.15 -24.77 -5.36
C ASP A 304 -2.58 -24.35 -5.72
N GLU A 305 -3.06 -24.73 -6.91
CA GLU A 305 -4.40 -24.39 -7.40
C GLU A 305 -5.53 -25.00 -6.55
N THR A 306 -5.26 -26.06 -5.79
CA THR A 306 -6.25 -26.70 -4.90
C THR A 306 -6.40 -25.96 -3.58
N LEU A 307 -5.32 -25.38 -3.08
CA LEU A 307 -5.28 -24.67 -1.81
C LEU A 307 -5.48 -23.16 -1.96
N TYR A 308 -4.95 -22.55 -3.03
CA TYR A 308 -5.04 -21.12 -3.30
C TYR A 308 -5.39 -20.84 -4.78
N PRO A 309 -6.59 -21.21 -5.25
CA PRO A 309 -6.91 -21.24 -6.69
C PRO A 309 -6.79 -19.86 -7.36
N ALA A 310 -7.15 -18.80 -6.67
CA ALA A 310 -7.08 -17.44 -7.22
C ALA A 310 -5.63 -16.96 -7.37
N LYS A 311 -4.81 -17.17 -6.34
CA LYS A 311 -3.39 -16.77 -6.33
C LYS A 311 -2.58 -17.58 -7.33
N ALA A 312 -2.74 -18.91 -7.34
CA ALA A 312 -2.01 -19.79 -8.27
C ALA A 312 -2.29 -19.47 -9.74
N LYS A 313 -3.56 -19.22 -10.11
CA LYS A 313 -3.91 -18.77 -11.47
C LYS A 313 -3.27 -17.45 -11.86
N LEU A 314 -3.24 -16.49 -10.95
CA LEU A 314 -2.58 -15.21 -11.17
C LEU A 314 -1.08 -15.40 -11.35
N LEU A 315 -0.42 -16.16 -10.48
CA LEU A 315 1.01 -16.43 -10.57
C LEU A 315 1.39 -17.13 -11.87
N LYS A 316 0.56 -18.05 -12.37
CA LYS A 316 0.76 -18.70 -13.67
C LYS A 316 0.78 -17.70 -14.82
N ILE A 317 -0.05 -16.66 -14.78
CA ILE A 317 -0.07 -15.59 -15.78
C ILE A 317 1.20 -14.73 -15.65
N VAL A 318 1.56 -14.34 -14.44
CA VAL A 318 2.69 -13.46 -14.15
C VAL A 318 4.04 -14.12 -14.41
N CYS A 319 4.17 -15.42 -14.07
CA CYS A 319 5.40 -16.19 -14.30
C CYS A 319 5.47 -16.83 -15.70
N GLY A 320 4.39 -16.75 -16.49
CA GLY A 320 4.33 -17.35 -17.83
C GLY A 320 4.23 -18.86 -17.84
N GLY A 321 3.80 -19.49 -16.74
CA GLY A 321 3.66 -20.94 -16.60
C GLY A 321 3.52 -21.37 -15.14
N THR A 322 3.49 -22.69 -14.91
CA THR A 322 3.45 -23.31 -13.58
C THR A 322 4.87 -23.40 -12.97
N PRO A 323 5.00 -23.68 -11.67
CA PRO A 323 6.31 -23.92 -11.03
C PRO A 323 7.12 -25.01 -11.74
N ASP A 324 6.47 -26.06 -12.25
CA ASP A 324 7.14 -27.15 -12.98
C ASP A 324 7.66 -26.72 -14.35
N THR A 325 6.96 -25.81 -15.04
CA THR A 325 7.32 -25.35 -16.38
C THR A 325 8.20 -24.10 -16.40
N LYS A 326 8.19 -23.32 -15.33
CA LYS A 326 8.94 -22.05 -15.15
C LYS A 326 9.54 -21.93 -13.74
N PRO A 327 10.28 -22.96 -13.26
CA PRO A 327 10.79 -22.96 -11.88
C PRO A 327 11.70 -21.75 -11.59
N GLU A 328 12.48 -21.31 -12.58
CA GLU A 328 13.37 -20.17 -12.44
C GLU A 328 12.59 -18.86 -12.16
N ASN A 329 11.48 -18.62 -12.88
CA ASN A 329 10.66 -17.42 -12.65
C ASN A 329 10.05 -17.43 -11.24
N TYR A 330 9.63 -18.58 -10.71
CA TYR A 330 9.13 -18.69 -9.33
C TYR A 330 10.21 -18.51 -8.28
N GLN A 331 11.44 -18.94 -8.55
CA GLN A 331 12.58 -18.67 -7.68
C GLN A 331 12.95 -17.18 -7.67
N GLN A 332 13.03 -16.58 -8.85
CA GLN A 332 13.43 -15.18 -9.00
C GLN A 332 12.38 -14.19 -8.49
N ILE A 333 11.08 -14.48 -8.66
CA ILE A 333 9.99 -13.61 -8.21
C ILE A 333 9.81 -13.62 -6.69
N THR A 334 10.37 -14.59 -5.96
CA THR A 334 10.22 -14.75 -4.51
C THR A 334 11.19 -13.84 -3.76
N PRO A 335 10.74 -12.77 -3.06
CA PRO A 335 11.62 -11.82 -2.38
C PRO A 335 12.55 -12.46 -1.35
N ALA A 336 12.06 -13.45 -0.59
CA ALA A 336 12.85 -14.11 0.45
C ALA A 336 14.15 -14.76 -0.07
N ASN A 337 14.20 -15.16 -1.36
CA ASN A 337 15.39 -15.78 -1.96
C ASN A 337 16.55 -14.80 -2.19
N TRP A 338 16.30 -13.49 -2.07
CA TRP A 338 17.26 -12.43 -2.35
C TRP A 338 17.74 -11.71 -1.09
N ILE A 339 17.25 -12.06 0.09
CA ILE A 339 17.67 -11.44 1.34
C ILE A 339 19.14 -11.75 1.59
N SER A 340 19.93 -10.72 1.89
CA SER A 340 21.35 -10.83 2.20
C SER A 340 21.75 -9.82 3.29
N ARG A 341 23.01 -9.83 3.70
CA ARG A 341 23.55 -8.84 4.64
C ARG A 341 23.61 -7.41 4.07
N GLU A 342 23.55 -7.28 2.74
CA GLU A 342 23.54 -6.00 2.03
C GLU A 342 22.12 -5.46 1.81
N THR A 343 21.11 -6.17 2.29
CA THR A 343 19.71 -5.76 2.20
C THR A 343 19.52 -4.41 2.92
N PRO A 344 18.97 -3.39 2.23
CA PRO A 344 18.73 -2.09 2.86
C PRO A 344 17.61 -2.15 3.91
N PRO A 345 17.41 -1.10 4.70
CA PRO A 345 16.30 -1.00 5.64
C PRO A 345 14.93 -1.24 5.02
N PHE A 346 14.04 -1.93 5.75
CA PHE A 346 12.67 -2.22 5.33
C PHE A 346 11.64 -1.77 6.34
N LEU A 347 10.58 -1.10 5.87
CA LEU A 347 9.33 -0.97 6.60
C LEU A 347 8.24 -1.77 5.88
N LEU A 348 7.69 -2.77 6.57
CA LEU A 348 6.54 -3.53 6.09
C LEU A 348 5.28 -3.00 6.76
N VAL A 349 4.26 -2.68 5.98
CA VAL A 349 2.97 -2.18 6.51
C VAL A 349 1.85 -3.07 6.00
N GLN A 350 1.12 -3.73 6.91
CA GLN A 350 0.13 -4.73 6.56
C GLN A 350 -1.13 -4.62 7.41
N GLY A 351 -2.30 -4.61 6.78
CA GLY A 351 -3.58 -4.71 7.46
C GLY A 351 -3.86 -6.12 7.98
N ASP A 352 -4.44 -6.27 9.16
CA ASP A 352 -4.75 -7.59 9.74
C ASP A 352 -6.06 -8.19 9.19
N THR A 353 -6.94 -7.36 8.63
CA THR A 353 -8.16 -7.79 7.93
C THR A 353 -8.03 -7.79 6.40
N ASP A 354 -6.82 -7.67 5.87
CA ASP A 354 -6.55 -7.72 4.43
C ASP A 354 -7.10 -9.03 3.81
N ALA A 355 -8.12 -8.91 2.95
CA ALA A 355 -8.78 -10.06 2.31
C ALA A 355 -7.94 -10.66 1.18
N LEU A 356 -6.97 -9.91 0.62
CA LEU A 356 -6.16 -10.34 -0.52
C LEU A 356 -4.85 -11.00 -0.08
N ILE A 357 -4.11 -10.35 0.81
CA ILE A 357 -2.78 -10.79 1.23
C ILE A 357 -2.78 -11.06 2.75
N SER A 358 -2.23 -12.19 3.12
CA SER A 358 -2.19 -12.57 4.54
C SER A 358 -1.16 -11.75 5.31
N VAL A 359 -1.55 -11.23 6.47
CA VAL A 359 -0.61 -10.63 7.42
C VAL A 359 0.53 -11.60 7.81
N ASN A 360 0.30 -12.90 7.72
CA ASN A 360 1.32 -13.91 8.01
C ASN A 360 2.43 -13.97 6.94
N GLU A 361 2.13 -13.59 5.68
CA GLU A 361 3.17 -13.47 4.65
C GLU A 361 4.16 -12.34 5.02
N ALA A 362 3.63 -11.17 5.40
CA ALA A 362 4.47 -10.05 5.83
C ALA A 362 5.27 -10.37 7.11
N LYS A 363 4.65 -11.06 8.08
CA LYS A 363 5.34 -11.49 9.31
C LYS A 363 6.47 -12.47 9.02
N LYS A 364 6.23 -13.47 8.16
CA LYS A 364 7.26 -14.44 7.77
C LYS A 364 8.43 -13.72 7.08
N PHE A 365 8.13 -12.87 6.11
CA PHE A 365 9.16 -12.11 5.40
C PHE A 365 9.96 -11.19 6.33
N PHE A 366 9.30 -10.56 7.32
CA PHE A 366 9.98 -9.78 8.35
C PHE A 366 10.95 -10.62 9.20
N LEU A 367 10.54 -11.83 9.58
CA LEU A 367 11.43 -12.75 10.32
C LEU A 367 12.62 -13.19 9.46
N ASP A 368 12.41 -13.42 8.17
CA ASP A 368 13.49 -13.74 7.23
C ASP A 368 14.50 -12.58 7.11
N LEU A 369 14.03 -11.32 7.06
CA LEU A 369 14.89 -10.11 7.11
C LEU A 369 15.67 -10.03 8.42
N GLN A 370 15.03 -10.26 9.57
CA GLN A 370 15.69 -10.24 10.88
C GLN A 370 16.77 -11.34 11.01
N ALA A 371 16.51 -12.52 10.47
CA ALA A 371 17.46 -13.64 10.50
C ALA A 371 18.77 -13.33 9.77
N GLN A 372 18.76 -12.41 8.81
CA GLN A 372 19.97 -11.92 8.11
C GLN A 372 20.58 -10.66 8.75
N ASN A 373 20.09 -10.26 9.94
CA ASN A 373 20.53 -9.05 10.64
C ASN A 373 20.38 -7.76 9.82
N THR A 374 19.35 -7.68 8.99
CA THR A 374 19.04 -6.46 8.24
C THR A 374 18.73 -5.31 9.21
N GLN A 375 19.49 -4.22 9.09
CA GLN A 375 19.41 -3.09 10.01
C GLN A 375 18.17 -2.24 9.74
N ASN A 376 17.65 -1.58 10.79
CA ASN A 376 16.55 -0.62 10.72
C ASN A 376 15.29 -1.17 10.03
N CYS A 377 14.99 -2.46 10.21
CA CYS A 377 13.78 -3.09 9.70
C CYS A 377 12.66 -3.06 10.73
N ALA A 378 11.46 -2.73 10.28
CA ALA A 378 10.27 -2.73 11.11
C ALA A 378 9.05 -3.28 10.38
N ILE A 379 8.07 -3.79 11.16
CA ILE A 379 6.77 -4.21 10.65
C ILE A 379 5.63 -3.55 11.43
N LEU A 380 4.70 -2.95 10.71
CA LEU A 380 3.46 -2.39 11.23
C LEU A 380 2.28 -3.28 10.82
N ASN A 381 1.67 -3.95 11.81
CA ASN A 381 0.40 -4.64 11.61
C ASN A 381 -0.71 -3.69 12.05
N LEU A 382 -1.59 -3.34 11.12
CA LEU A 382 -2.63 -2.35 11.28
C LEU A 382 -3.95 -3.04 11.68
N PRO A 383 -4.52 -2.75 12.86
CA PRO A 383 -5.73 -3.40 13.31
C PRO A 383 -6.94 -2.96 12.49
N LEU A 384 -7.74 -3.92 12.06
CA LEU A 384 -8.98 -3.70 11.30
C LEU A 384 -8.81 -2.89 10.01
N VAL A 385 -7.64 -2.99 9.39
CA VAL A 385 -7.31 -2.33 8.12
C VAL A 385 -7.31 -3.35 6.99
N GLU A 386 -8.00 -3.00 5.90
CA GLU A 386 -8.11 -3.79 4.69
C GLU A 386 -6.92 -3.47 3.74
N HIS A 387 -6.81 -4.23 2.66
CA HIS A 387 -5.86 -4.00 1.56
C HIS A 387 -6.06 -2.61 0.92
N ALA A 388 -5.00 -1.99 0.41
CA ALA A 388 -5.04 -0.74 -0.36
C ALA A 388 -5.58 0.48 0.43
N PHE A 389 -5.28 0.57 1.72
CA PHE A 389 -5.77 1.61 2.63
C PHE A 389 -5.29 3.04 2.31
N ASP A 390 -4.24 3.19 1.50
CA ASP A 390 -3.55 4.45 1.19
C ASP A 390 -3.96 5.09 -0.15
N ILE A 391 -4.86 4.45 -0.90
CA ILE A 391 -5.28 4.94 -2.23
C ILE A 391 -6.12 6.22 -2.12
N PHE A 392 -6.94 6.35 -1.07
CA PHE A 392 -7.76 7.53 -0.82
C PHE A 392 -7.38 8.20 0.50
N PRO A 393 -7.63 9.53 0.63
CA PRO A 393 -7.31 10.30 1.84
C PRO A 393 -8.32 10.02 2.98
N THR A 394 -8.55 8.74 3.26
CA THR A 394 -9.43 8.27 4.34
C THR A 394 -8.81 8.52 5.71
N LEU A 395 -9.59 8.35 6.77
CA LEU A 395 -9.08 8.39 8.13
C LEU A 395 -7.90 7.41 8.33
N THR A 396 -8.05 6.19 7.79
CA THR A 396 -7.02 5.16 7.84
C THR A 396 -5.71 5.68 7.25
N ALA A 397 -5.74 6.21 6.03
CA ALA A 397 -4.56 6.77 5.36
C ALA A 397 -3.96 7.94 6.16
N GLN A 398 -4.78 8.90 6.59
CA GLN A 398 -4.33 10.08 7.33
C GLN A 398 -3.69 9.73 8.69
N CYS A 399 -4.10 8.65 9.34
CA CYS A 399 -3.50 8.17 10.58
C CYS A 399 -2.19 7.38 10.38
N ILE A 400 -1.98 6.79 9.20
CA ILE A 400 -0.85 5.86 8.98
C ILE A 400 0.29 6.52 8.20
N VAL A 401 -0.01 7.32 7.17
CA VAL A 401 0.99 7.97 6.32
C VAL A 401 2.04 8.77 7.12
N PRO A 402 1.68 9.52 8.16
CA PRO A 402 2.68 10.22 8.98
C PRO A 402 3.73 9.30 9.63
N THR A 403 3.36 8.10 10.07
CA THR A 403 4.35 7.13 10.61
C THR A 403 5.33 6.65 9.54
N ILE A 404 4.84 6.47 8.30
CA ILE A 404 5.68 6.13 7.14
C ILE A 404 6.63 7.28 6.83
N GLU A 405 6.14 8.51 6.82
CA GLU A 405 6.96 9.72 6.64
C GLU A 405 8.09 9.78 7.66
N ARG A 406 7.78 9.63 8.96
CA ARG A 406 8.80 9.65 10.00
C ARG A 406 9.87 8.58 9.81
N TYR A 407 9.49 7.38 9.37
CA TYR A 407 10.45 6.33 9.04
C TYR A 407 11.38 6.74 7.90
N LEU A 408 10.85 7.34 6.84
CA LEU A 408 11.62 7.82 5.70
C LEU A 408 12.55 8.98 6.10
N VAL A 409 12.08 9.91 6.92
CA VAL A 409 12.90 11.01 7.49
C VAL A 409 14.03 10.43 8.33
N MET A 410 13.76 9.45 9.18
CA MET A 410 14.77 8.74 9.96
C MET A 410 15.88 8.17 9.09
N LEU A 411 15.51 7.51 7.98
CA LEU A 411 16.50 6.95 7.04
C LEU A 411 17.35 8.05 6.40
N HIS A 412 16.71 9.16 6.00
CA HIS A 412 17.42 10.28 5.39
C HIS A 412 18.36 10.99 6.37
N GLU A 413 17.94 11.23 7.60
CA GLU A 413 18.80 11.81 8.64
C GLU A 413 20.03 10.93 8.93
N ASN A 414 19.83 9.61 9.04
CA ASN A 414 20.94 8.67 9.23
C ASN A 414 21.93 8.70 8.05
N TYR A 415 21.43 8.80 6.83
CA TYR A 415 22.26 8.92 5.64
C TYR A 415 23.07 10.23 5.62
N ILE A 416 22.45 11.37 5.93
CA ILE A 416 23.14 12.65 5.99
C ILE A 416 24.22 12.64 7.07
N ASN A 417 23.92 12.12 8.27
CA ASN A 417 24.88 12.01 9.35
C ASN A 417 26.09 11.15 8.96
N SER A 418 25.86 10.01 8.26
CA SER A 418 26.95 9.17 7.79
C SER A 418 27.83 9.81 6.71
N LYS A 419 27.32 10.78 5.93
CA LYS A 419 28.11 11.57 4.98
C LYS A 419 28.90 12.70 5.69
N GLY A 420 28.38 13.26 6.78
CA GLY A 420 29.04 14.32 7.55
C GLY A 420 30.19 13.83 8.44
N GLU A 421 30.23 12.53 8.75
CA GLU A 421 31.29 11.89 9.52
C GLU A 421 32.47 11.40 8.65
N ARG A 422 32.40 11.53 7.33
CA ARG A 422 33.46 11.22 6.35
C ARG A 422 34.13 12.48 5.83
#